data_50c19a9e447e4351c3dbf7b11663bd9f
#
_entry.id   50c19a9e447e4351c3dbf7b11663bd9f
#
_cell.length_a   1.000
_cell.length_b   1.000
_cell.length_c   1.000
_cell.angle_alpha   90.00
_cell.angle_beta   90.00
_cell.angle_gamma   90.00
#
_symmetry.space_group_name_H-M   'P 1'
#
loop_
_entity.id
_entity.type
_entity.pdbx_description
1 polymer ?
#
loop_
_entity_poly.entity_id
_entity_poly.type
_entity_poly.pdbx_seq_one_letter_code
_entity_poly.pdbx_strand_id
1 'polypeptide(L)'
;MKGVILAAGYATRFLPASKTIPKEMFPLIDRPVIDFIVQEMVDSGIEDILLVSSRRKKVLEDYFDREVELDSAFSKANSMEKLELIKPTSANIFTLRQQEMMGAGNALMLVEPFVQDAPFVVAYPDDIVIGNPPLTLQLIEAYKETGNTILTVEALPEEDISRYGVIDPVNEGEIMGVRQMVEKPAPGTEPSNYASYGRYLYTPEIFDALRATDNTHEHQGEFTQTEAINQLASRGRVSAVKMKGIRYDVGEPLGYLLSSLQFGLRQDRFRETLISEMEKMLRQEKVR
;
A
#
# COMPACT_ATOMS: atom_id res chain seq x y z
N MET A 1 2.86 -2.89 17.68
CA MET A 1 3.50 -3.13 16.37
C MET A 1 3.61 -1.80 15.66
N LYS A 2 4.62 -1.59 14.81
CA LYS A 2 4.81 -0.32 14.08
C LYS A 2 4.41 -0.47 12.61
N GLY A 3 3.97 0.64 12.00
CA GLY A 3 3.65 0.72 10.58
C GLY A 3 4.73 1.48 9.80
N VAL A 4 4.95 1.10 8.55
CA VAL A 4 5.86 1.76 7.62
C VAL A 4 5.13 1.95 6.29
N ILE A 5 5.17 3.14 5.72
CA ILE A 5 4.59 3.44 4.41
C ILE A 5 5.71 3.87 3.46
N LEU A 6 5.93 3.11 2.39
CA LEU A 6 6.98 3.40 1.40
C LEU A 6 6.43 4.31 0.30
N ALA A 7 6.56 5.60 0.49
CA ALA A 7 5.99 6.64 -0.37
C ALA A 7 7.03 7.45 -1.15
N ALA A 8 8.30 7.01 -1.26
CA ALA A 8 9.38 7.81 -1.86
C ALA A 8 9.35 7.88 -3.39
N GLY A 9 8.79 6.89 -4.09
CA GLY A 9 8.84 6.71 -5.55
C GLY A 9 8.40 7.91 -6.39
N TYR A 10 8.90 8.04 -7.62
CA TYR A 10 8.70 9.20 -8.51
C TYR A 10 7.29 9.29 -9.12
N ALA A 11 6.49 8.25 -9.11
CA ALA A 11 5.15 8.21 -9.72
C ALA A 11 5.14 8.61 -11.21
N THR A 12 6.10 8.14 -11.99
CA THR A 12 6.31 8.54 -13.40
C THR A 12 5.12 8.24 -14.32
N ARG A 13 4.31 7.22 -13.98
CA ARG A 13 3.09 6.87 -14.72
C ARG A 13 2.04 7.99 -14.71
N PHE A 14 2.07 8.88 -13.72
CA PHE A 14 1.15 10.01 -13.56
C PHE A 14 1.70 11.35 -14.07
N LEU A 15 2.82 11.34 -14.78
CA LEU A 15 3.29 12.57 -15.41
C LEU A 15 2.28 13.06 -16.47
N PRO A 16 2.03 14.39 -16.56
CA PRO A 16 2.75 15.49 -15.88
C PRO A 16 2.25 15.85 -14.47
N ALA A 17 1.11 15.33 -13.99
CA ALA A 17 0.51 15.69 -12.69
C ALA A 17 1.48 15.43 -11.52
N SER A 18 2.12 14.27 -11.50
CA SER A 18 3.08 13.86 -10.46
C SER A 18 4.39 14.66 -10.45
N LYS A 19 4.58 15.58 -11.42
CA LYS A 19 5.69 16.54 -11.38
C LYS A 19 5.68 17.40 -10.12
N THR A 20 4.50 17.74 -9.62
CA THR A 20 4.30 18.65 -8.49
C THR A 20 3.51 18.01 -7.35
N ILE A 21 2.48 17.23 -7.68
CA ILE A 21 1.59 16.61 -6.68
C ILE A 21 1.98 15.13 -6.54
N PRO A 22 2.40 14.65 -5.36
CA PRO A 22 2.60 13.23 -5.11
C PRO A 22 1.34 12.42 -5.40
N LYS A 23 1.46 11.25 -6.04
CA LYS A 23 0.31 10.38 -6.33
C LYS A 23 -0.46 9.99 -5.06
N GLU A 24 0.23 9.91 -3.95
CA GLU A 24 -0.32 9.60 -2.63
C GLU A 24 -1.31 10.67 -2.12
N MET A 25 -1.22 11.89 -2.69
CA MET A 25 -2.15 13.00 -2.43
C MET A 25 -3.30 13.08 -3.42
N PHE A 26 -3.36 12.23 -4.42
CA PHE A 26 -4.52 12.18 -5.32
C PHE A 26 -5.74 11.69 -4.52
N PRO A 27 -6.89 12.41 -4.60
CA PRO A 27 -8.03 12.06 -3.77
C PRO A 27 -8.91 11.00 -4.42
N LEU A 28 -9.28 9.97 -3.69
CA LEU A 28 -10.50 9.22 -4.01
C LEU A 28 -11.69 10.04 -3.50
N ILE A 29 -12.37 10.73 -4.40
CA ILE A 29 -13.43 11.72 -4.17
C ILE A 29 -12.86 12.93 -3.40
N ASP A 30 -12.86 12.91 -2.07
CA ASP A 30 -12.50 14.03 -1.19
C ASP A 30 -11.41 13.68 -0.17
N ARG A 31 -10.88 12.46 -0.23
CA ARG A 31 -9.91 11.95 0.73
C ARG A 31 -8.62 11.47 0.03
N PRO A 32 -7.43 11.96 0.39
CA PRO A 32 -6.17 11.53 -0.21
C PRO A 32 -5.91 10.03 -0.04
N VAL A 33 -5.30 9.42 -1.05
CA VAL A 33 -4.95 7.99 -1.06
C VAL A 33 -4.15 7.59 0.19
N ILE A 34 -3.17 8.39 0.60
CA ILE A 34 -2.32 8.09 1.77
C ILE A 34 -3.12 7.97 3.06
N ASP A 35 -4.20 8.74 3.19
CA ASP A 35 -5.01 8.76 4.41
C ASP A 35 -5.79 7.46 4.62
N PHE A 36 -6.21 6.78 3.54
CA PHE A 36 -6.82 5.44 3.64
C PHE A 36 -5.86 4.42 4.24
N ILE A 37 -4.57 4.50 3.87
CA ILE A 37 -3.54 3.58 4.37
C ILE A 37 -3.24 3.84 5.85
N VAL A 38 -3.11 5.12 6.22
CA VAL A 38 -2.90 5.49 7.63
C VAL A 38 -4.08 5.07 8.49
N GLN A 39 -5.31 5.32 8.04
CA GLN A 39 -6.51 4.93 8.78
C GLN A 39 -6.64 3.41 8.91
N GLU A 40 -6.34 2.64 7.85
CA GLU A 40 -6.31 1.17 7.92
C GLU A 40 -5.34 0.68 9.01
N MET A 41 -4.17 1.30 9.12
CA MET A 41 -3.19 0.97 10.16
C MET A 41 -3.69 1.34 11.56
N VAL A 42 -4.29 2.52 11.71
CA VAL A 42 -4.90 2.99 12.97
C VAL A 42 -6.03 2.06 13.41
N ASP A 43 -6.93 1.70 12.51
CA ASP A 43 -8.04 0.76 12.78
C ASP A 43 -7.56 -0.65 13.12
N SER A 44 -6.30 -0.96 12.80
CA SER A 44 -5.62 -2.21 13.13
C SER A 44 -4.81 -2.14 14.44
N GLY A 45 -4.88 -1.01 15.16
CA GLY A 45 -4.19 -0.80 16.43
C GLY A 45 -2.71 -0.42 16.31
N ILE A 46 -2.29 0.16 15.18
CA ILE A 46 -0.94 0.71 15.00
C ILE A 46 -0.95 2.18 15.46
N GLU A 47 -0.08 2.49 16.41
CA GLU A 47 0.06 3.82 16.99
C GLU A 47 1.21 4.63 16.39
N ASP A 48 2.31 3.97 15.98
CA ASP A 48 3.50 4.60 15.42
C ASP A 48 3.63 4.23 13.94
N ILE A 49 3.60 5.24 13.05
CA ILE A 49 3.70 5.06 11.60
C ILE A 49 4.86 5.89 11.05
N LEU A 50 5.76 5.25 10.31
CA LEU A 50 6.86 5.90 9.60
C LEU A 50 6.53 6.07 8.13
N LEU A 51 6.51 7.31 7.65
CA LEU A 51 6.45 7.65 6.23
C LEU A 51 7.86 7.73 5.64
N VAL A 52 8.22 6.78 4.79
CA VAL A 52 9.44 6.88 3.97
C VAL A 52 9.11 7.68 2.73
N SER A 53 9.52 8.94 2.72
CA SER A 53 9.21 9.91 1.66
C SER A 53 10.46 10.38 0.92
N SER A 54 10.31 11.36 0.03
CA SER A 54 11.42 12.01 -0.66
C SER A 54 11.33 13.53 -0.53
N ARG A 55 12.43 14.23 -0.85
CA ARG A 55 12.48 15.71 -0.81
C ARG A 55 11.30 16.39 -1.53
N ARG A 56 10.75 15.76 -2.56
CA ARG A 56 9.67 16.32 -3.39
C ARG A 56 8.28 16.16 -2.79
N LYS A 57 8.14 15.42 -1.68
CA LYS A 57 6.85 15.00 -1.13
C LYS A 57 6.55 15.59 0.25
N LYS A 58 7.05 16.82 0.50
CA LYS A 58 6.83 17.51 1.77
C LYS A 58 5.33 17.64 2.13
N VAL A 59 4.47 17.77 1.13
CA VAL A 59 3.01 17.84 1.33
C VAL A 59 2.42 16.63 2.07
N LEU A 60 3.10 15.48 2.07
CA LEU A 60 2.69 14.32 2.88
C LEU A 60 2.91 14.55 4.37
N GLU A 61 3.99 15.24 4.72
CA GLU A 61 4.30 15.66 6.09
C GLU A 61 3.27 16.71 6.54
N ASP A 62 3.05 17.75 5.71
CA ASP A 62 2.12 18.84 5.98
C ASP A 62 0.66 18.33 6.14
N TYR A 63 0.26 17.28 5.42
CA TYR A 63 -1.10 16.73 5.48
C TYR A 63 -1.44 16.11 6.85
N PHE A 64 -0.48 15.47 7.49
CA PHE A 64 -0.69 14.83 8.80
C PHE A 64 -0.40 15.76 9.97
N ASP A 65 0.12 16.96 9.71
CA ASP A 65 0.32 17.97 10.74
C ASP A 65 -1.00 18.71 11.04
N ARG A 66 -1.01 19.47 12.12
CA ARG A 66 -2.17 20.26 12.52
C ARG A 66 -2.32 21.52 11.67
N GLU A 67 -3.48 21.70 11.04
CA GLU A 67 -3.80 22.90 10.27
C GLU A 67 -4.37 24.01 11.19
N VAL A 68 -3.49 24.79 11.79
CA VAL A 68 -3.81 25.79 12.83
C VAL A 68 -4.72 26.91 12.34
N GLU A 69 -4.58 27.33 11.08
CA GLU A 69 -5.38 28.42 10.51
C GLU A 69 -6.83 27.99 10.30
N LEU A 70 -7.07 26.82 9.71
CA LEU A 70 -8.41 26.27 9.51
C LEU A 70 -9.07 25.91 10.85
N ASP A 71 -8.32 25.34 11.79
CA ASP A 71 -8.78 25.04 13.14
C ASP A 71 -9.28 26.31 13.83
N SER A 72 -8.52 27.41 13.80
CA SER A 72 -8.91 28.69 14.34
C SER A 72 -10.14 29.28 13.63
N ALA A 73 -10.19 29.21 12.30
CA ALA A 73 -11.31 29.75 11.51
C ALA A 73 -12.60 28.98 11.78
N PHE A 74 -12.57 27.65 11.81
CA PHE A 74 -13.75 26.82 12.02
C PHE A 74 -14.21 26.83 13.49
N SER A 75 -13.28 26.94 14.44
CA SER A 75 -13.61 27.16 15.86
C SER A 75 -14.36 28.47 16.07
N LYS A 76 -13.90 29.61 15.48
CA LYS A 76 -14.57 30.91 15.54
C LYS A 76 -15.94 30.87 14.87
N ALA A 77 -16.09 30.11 13.79
CA ALA A 77 -17.35 29.92 13.07
C ALA A 77 -18.29 28.91 13.76
N ASN A 78 -17.88 28.27 14.85
CA ASN A 78 -18.58 27.19 15.55
C ASN A 78 -18.98 26.02 14.60
N SER A 79 -18.12 25.71 13.62
CA SER A 79 -18.37 24.72 12.57
C SER A 79 -17.77 23.35 12.95
N MET A 80 -18.44 22.62 13.84
CA MET A 80 -17.97 21.33 14.38
C MET A 80 -17.74 20.28 13.29
N GLU A 81 -18.61 20.24 12.27
CA GLU A 81 -18.47 19.32 11.13
C GLU A 81 -17.14 19.52 10.39
N LYS A 82 -16.76 20.77 10.12
CA LYS A 82 -15.49 21.08 9.45
C LYS A 82 -14.27 20.82 10.34
N LEU A 83 -14.40 21.03 11.64
CA LEU A 83 -13.33 20.70 12.59
C LEU A 83 -13.05 19.19 12.62
N GLU A 84 -14.09 18.35 12.54
CA GLU A 84 -13.89 16.90 12.49
C GLU A 84 -13.20 16.45 11.19
N LEU A 85 -13.47 17.13 10.04
CA LEU A 85 -12.82 16.83 8.76
C LEU A 85 -11.32 17.14 8.72
N ILE A 86 -10.84 18.07 9.55
CA ILE A 86 -9.41 18.47 9.62
C ILE A 86 -8.71 17.93 10.86
N LYS A 87 -9.34 17.05 11.60
CA LYS A 87 -8.79 16.46 12.82
C LYS A 87 -7.56 15.60 12.48
N PRO A 88 -6.43 15.85 13.15
CA PRO A 88 -5.24 15.00 12.95
C PRO A 88 -5.51 13.52 13.23
N THR A 89 -4.80 12.64 12.56
CA THR A 89 -4.82 11.22 12.89
C THR A 89 -4.43 10.97 14.35
N SER A 90 -4.94 9.90 14.95
CA SER A 90 -4.57 9.50 16.31
C SER A 90 -3.20 8.82 16.39
N ALA A 91 -2.61 8.43 15.25
CA ALA A 91 -1.28 7.84 15.21
C ALA A 91 -0.18 8.89 15.30
N ASN A 92 0.97 8.50 15.85
CA ASN A 92 2.19 9.28 15.78
C ASN A 92 2.81 9.09 14.39
N ILE A 93 2.91 10.16 13.61
CA ILE A 93 3.53 10.12 12.28
C ILE A 93 4.98 10.55 12.37
N PHE A 94 5.88 9.65 11.97
CA PHE A 94 7.30 9.90 11.82
C PHE A 94 7.63 10.01 10.34
N THR A 95 8.65 10.78 9.98
CA THR A 95 9.08 10.93 8.59
C THR A 95 10.55 10.61 8.42
N LEU A 96 10.87 9.89 7.34
CA LEU A 96 12.22 9.56 6.93
C LEU A 96 12.35 9.84 5.42
N ARG A 97 13.45 10.48 5.02
CA ARG A 97 13.71 10.74 3.60
C ARG A 97 14.65 9.70 3.02
N GLN A 98 14.18 8.98 2.02
CA GLN A 98 15.05 8.23 1.12
C GLN A 98 15.78 9.23 0.22
N GLN A 99 17.09 9.35 0.39
CA GLN A 99 17.89 10.34 -0.34
C GLN A 99 18.18 9.89 -1.77
N GLU A 100 18.40 8.60 -1.97
CA GLU A 100 18.67 7.97 -3.27
C GLU A 100 17.59 6.94 -3.59
N MET A 101 17.02 7.03 -4.79
CA MET A 101 15.93 6.14 -5.24
C MET A 101 16.48 4.81 -5.74
N MET A 102 17.01 3.99 -4.85
CA MET A 102 17.63 2.70 -5.15
C MET A 102 16.67 1.51 -5.07
N GLY A 103 15.38 1.76 -4.97
CA GLY A 103 14.35 0.72 -4.90
C GLY A 103 13.80 0.47 -3.49
N ALA A 104 12.86 -0.48 -3.43
CA ALA A 104 12.12 -0.79 -2.20
C ALA A 104 12.96 -1.51 -1.14
N GLY A 105 13.91 -2.34 -1.54
CA GLY A 105 14.85 -3.00 -0.64
C GLY A 105 15.72 -1.98 0.12
N ASN A 106 16.22 -0.96 -0.58
CA ASN A 106 16.96 0.14 0.04
C ASN A 106 16.07 0.93 1.02
N ALA A 107 14.83 1.25 0.62
CA ALA A 107 13.89 1.94 1.50
C ALA A 107 13.60 1.13 2.79
N LEU A 108 13.48 -0.20 2.68
CA LEU A 108 13.31 -1.09 3.84
C LEU A 108 14.54 -1.08 4.77
N MET A 109 15.75 -1.11 4.23
CA MET A 109 16.95 -1.05 5.09
C MET A 109 17.01 0.23 5.93
N LEU A 110 16.49 1.35 5.41
CA LEU A 110 16.48 2.62 6.14
C LEU A 110 15.54 2.62 7.36
N VAL A 111 14.54 1.72 7.42
CA VAL A 111 13.55 1.73 8.51
C VAL A 111 13.98 0.91 9.73
N GLU A 112 15.05 0.12 9.64
CA GLU A 112 15.54 -0.76 10.71
C GLU A 112 15.70 -0.02 12.06
N PRO A 113 16.32 1.18 12.15
CA PRO A 113 16.45 1.90 13.41
C PRO A 113 15.11 2.30 14.04
N PHE A 114 14.06 2.49 13.23
CA PHE A 114 12.74 2.81 13.73
C PHE A 114 12.00 1.58 14.26
N VAL A 115 12.02 0.48 13.51
CA VAL A 115 11.26 -0.73 13.88
C VAL A 115 11.99 -1.58 14.90
N GLN A 116 13.33 -1.54 14.93
CA GLN A 116 14.19 -2.32 15.83
C GLN A 116 13.98 -3.84 15.65
N ASP A 117 14.06 -4.59 16.73
CA ASP A 117 13.90 -6.06 16.74
C ASP A 117 12.43 -6.52 16.82
N ALA A 118 11.49 -5.72 16.35
CA ALA A 118 10.07 -6.03 16.40
C ALA A 118 9.47 -6.27 14.99
N PRO A 119 8.47 -7.16 14.85
CA PRO A 119 7.73 -7.28 13.61
C PRO A 119 6.99 -5.98 13.29
N PHE A 120 6.88 -5.66 12.00
CA PHE A 120 6.31 -4.41 11.52
C PHE A 120 5.54 -4.61 10.22
N VAL A 121 4.53 -3.76 10.01
CA VAL A 121 3.74 -3.75 8.78
C VAL A 121 4.33 -2.76 7.80
N VAL A 122 4.38 -3.16 6.52
CA VAL A 122 4.79 -2.29 5.40
C VAL A 122 3.65 -2.13 4.42
N ALA A 123 3.37 -0.89 4.02
CA ALA A 123 2.39 -0.55 3.01
C ALA A 123 3.02 0.21 1.84
N TYR A 124 2.61 -0.18 0.63
CA TYR A 124 2.77 0.64 -0.57
C TYR A 124 1.49 1.45 -0.76
N PRO A 125 1.56 2.77 -0.89
CA PRO A 125 0.37 3.62 -0.82
C PRO A 125 -0.51 3.60 -2.07
N ASP A 126 -0.16 2.84 -3.09
CA ASP A 126 -0.93 2.69 -4.32
C ASP A 126 -1.92 1.51 -4.33
N ASP A 127 -1.94 0.72 -3.26
CA ASP A 127 -2.90 -0.37 -3.05
C ASP A 127 -3.78 -0.07 -1.83
N ILE A 128 -5.00 0.43 -2.06
CA ILE A 128 -6.00 0.64 -1.02
C ILE A 128 -6.85 -0.62 -0.93
N VAL A 129 -7.05 -1.15 0.27
CA VAL A 129 -7.97 -2.25 0.52
C VAL A 129 -8.99 -1.84 1.56
N ILE A 130 -10.27 -1.96 1.22
CA ILE A 130 -11.37 -1.68 2.13
C ILE A 130 -12.05 -3.01 2.49
N GLY A 131 -11.94 -3.40 3.72
CA GLY A 131 -12.46 -4.66 4.24
C GLY A 131 -12.73 -4.62 5.75
N ASN A 132 -13.44 -5.60 6.22
CA ASN A 132 -13.65 -5.84 7.65
C ASN A 132 -13.39 -7.34 7.93
N PRO A 133 -12.34 -7.69 8.68
CA PRO A 133 -11.38 -6.79 9.33
C PRO A 133 -10.47 -6.03 8.33
N PRO A 134 -9.85 -4.89 8.74
CA PRO A 134 -8.87 -4.17 7.92
C PRO A 134 -7.72 -5.08 7.50
N LEU A 135 -7.11 -4.82 6.32
CA LEU A 135 -6.06 -5.69 5.78
C LEU A 135 -4.85 -5.80 6.71
N THR A 136 -4.40 -4.71 7.27
CA THR A 136 -3.30 -4.72 8.26
C THR A 136 -3.60 -5.63 9.45
N LEU A 137 -4.84 -5.64 9.94
CA LEU A 137 -5.23 -6.55 11.04
C LEU A 137 -5.21 -8.02 10.59
N GLN A 138 -5.61 -8.32 9.35
CA GLN A 138 -5.53 -9.69 8.80
C GLN A 138 -4.09 -10.22 8.80
N LEU A 139 -3.10 -9.36 8.44
CA LEU A 139 -1.69 -9.74 8.49
C LEU A 139 -1.20 -9.96 9.93
N ILE A 140 -1.63 -9.10 10.86
CA ILE A 140 -1.28 -9.22 12.28
C ILE A 140 -1.80 -10.54 12.87
N GLU A 141 -3.01 -10.91 12.53
CA GLU A 141 -3.61 -12.18 12.97
C GLU A 141 -2.88 -13.39 12.37
N ALA A 142 -2.59 -13.38 11.08
CA ALA A 142 -1.81 -14.43 10.43
C ALA A 142 -0.38 -14.54 11.02
N TYR A 143 0.24 -13.40 11.37
CA TYR A 143 1.52 -13.42 12.07
C TYR A 143 1.42 -14.05 13.46
N LYS A 144 0.39 -13.73 14.23
CA LYS A 144 0.19 -14.33 15.56
C LYS A 144 0.02 -15.86 15.48
N GLU A 145 -0.56 -16.37 14.40
CA GLU A 145 -0.74 -17.80 14.18
C GLU A 145 0.53 -18.50 13.75
N THR A 146 1.32 -17.88 12.86
CA THR A 146 2.46 -18.55 12.20
C THR A 146 3.84 -18.14 12.72
N GLY A 147 3.97 -16.92 13.25
CA GLY A 147 5.26 -16.32 13.61
C GLY A 147 6.15 -15.98 12.42
N ASN A 148 5.62 -16.03 11.20
CA ASN A 148 6.36 -15.82 9.95
C ASN A 148 6.21 -14.40 9.41
N THR A 149 7.07 -14.00 8.48
CA THR A 149 6.81 -12.89 7.55
C THR A 149 5.54 -13.22 6.76
N ILE A 150 4.61 -12.24 6.64
CA ILE A 150 3.32 -12.44 5.97
C ILE A 150 3.24 -11.59 4.71
N LEU A 151 2.90 -12.23 3.60
CA LEU A 151 2.56 -11.59 2.33
C LEU A 151 1.04 -11.52 2.19
N THR A 152 0.52 -10.45 1.61
CA THR A 152 -0.88 -10.39 1.16
C THR A 152 -0.98 -10.96 -0.24
N VAL A 153 -1.97 -11.81 -0.50
CA VAL A 153 -2.22 -12.33 -1.85
C VAL A 153 -3.70 -12.33 -2.21
N GLU A 154 -3.95 -12.24 -3.52
CA GLU A 154 -5.26 -12.41 -4.13
C GLU A 154 -5.15 -13.33 -5.35
N ALA A 155 -6.17 -14.14 -5.61
CA ALA A 155 -6.23 -14.93 -6.83
C ALA A 155 -6.66 -14.06 -8.01
N LEU A 156 -5.81 -13.95 -9.02
CA LEU A 156 -6.08 -13.19 -10.25
C LEU A 156 -6.26 -14.08 -11.47
N PRO A 157 -6.97 -13.60 -12.51
CA PRO A 157 -6.93 -14.18 -13.84
C PRO A 157 -5.50 -14.20 -14.43
N GLU A 158 -5.19 -15.18 -15.28
CA GLU A 158 -3.87 -15.34 -15.91
C GLU A 158 -3.40 -14.10 -16.68
N GLU A 159 -4.30 -13.39 -17.33
CA GLU A 159 -4.02 -12.18 -18.13
C GLU A 159 -3.48 -10.99 -17.31
N ASP A 160 -3.78 -10.94 -16.01
CA ASP A 160 -3.40 -9.82 -15.15
C ASP A 160 -2.20 -10.14 -14.25
N ILE A 161 -1.90 -11.42 -14.04
CA ILE A 161 -1.02 -11.87 -12.96
C ILE A 161 0.45 -11.50 -13.18
N SER A 162 0.91 -11.50 -14.42
CA SER A 162 2.32 -11.20 -14.79
C SER A 162 2.78 -9.78 -14.47
N ARG A 163 1.85 -8.92 -14.00
CA ARG A 163 2.16 -7.55 -13.57
C ARG A 163 2.68 -7.46 -12.13
N TYR A 164 2.55 -8.54 -11.36
CA TYR A 164 2.80 -8.60 -9.91
C TYR A 164 3.85 -9.65 -9.55
N GLY A 165 4.29 -9.62 -8.30
CA GLY A 165 4.98 -10.75 -7.71
C GLY A 165 4.00 -11.89 -7.49
N VAL A 166 4.34 -13.11 -7.90
CA VAL A 166 3.47 -14.30 -7.81
C VAL A 166 4.11 -15.33 -6.88
N ILE A 167 3.34 -15.82 -5.90
CA ILE A 167 3.86 -16.80 -4.95
C ILE A 167 3.70 -18.22 -5.48
N ASP A 168 4.64 -19.12 -5.08
CA ASP A 168 4.51 -20.57 -5.15
C ASP A 168 4.05 -21.09 -3.76
N PRO A 169 2.75 -21.40 -3.58
CA PRO A 169 2.25 -21.84 -2.28
C PRO A 169 2.68 -23.29 -1.98
N VAL A 170 2.98 -23.58 -0.72
CA VAL A 170 3.29 -24.96 -0.25
C VAL A 170 2.02 -25.77 -0.04
N ASN A 171 0.94 -25.10 0.35
CA ASN A 171 -0.36 -25.70 0.69
C ASN A 171 -1.50 -24.75 0.30
N GLU A 172 -2.71 -25.28 0.23
CA GLU A 172 -3.93 -24.50 0.08
C GLU A 172 -4.50 -24.09 1.44
N GLY A 173 -5.21 -22.96 1.50
CA GLY A 173 -5.86 -22.46 2.73
C GLY A 173 -6.03 -20.95 2.72
N GLU A 174 -6.55 -20.41 3.82
CA GLU A 174 -6.62 -18.95 4.08
C GLU A 174 -5.21 -18.38 4.36
N ILE A 175 -4.39 -19.17 5.08
CA ILE A 175 -2.97 -18.90 5.30
C ILE A 175 -2.19 -20.02 4.64
N MET A 176 -1.27 -19.68 3.78
CA MET A 176 -0.47 -20.61 2.98
C MET A 176 1.01 -20.42 3.30
N GLY A 177 1.76 -21.51 3.42
CA GLY A 177 3.22 -21.44 3.36
C GLY A 177 3.68 -21.01 1.97
N VAL A 178 4.76 -20.26 1.88
CA VAL A 178 5.34 -19.78 0.62
C VAL A 178 6.68 -20.45 0.38
N ARG A 179 6.85 -21.10 -0.80
CA ARG A 179 8.11 -21.69 -1.22
C ARG A 179 9.03 -20.67 -1.86
N GLN A 180 8.46 -19.80 -2.69
CA GLN A 180 9.14 -18.69 -3.34
C GLN A 180 8.14 -17.65 -3.85
N MET A 181 8.63 -16.47 -4.20
CA MET A 181 7.93 -15.45 -4.95
C MET A 181 8.71 -15.13 -6.22
N VAL A 182 8.04 -15.09 -7.36
CA VAL A 182 8.61 -14.71 -8.66
C VAL A 182 8.09 -13.32 -9.02
N GLU A 183 8.98 -12.35 -9.16
CA GLU A 183 8.63 -10.98 -9.53
C GLU A 183 8.32 -10.90 -11.02
N LYS A 184 7.10 -10.49 -11.36
CA LYS A 184 6.65 -10.28 -12.74
C LYS A 184 7.02 -11.43 -13.68
N PRO A 185 6.53 -12.65 -13.43
CA PRO A 185 6.85 -13.80 -14.28
C PRO A 185 6.46 -13.55 -15.73
N ALA A 186 7.16 -14.17 -16.65
CA ALA A 186 6.75 -14.15 -18.06
C ALA A 186 5.40 -14.86 -18.22
N PRO A 187 4.49 -14.39 -19.08
CA PRO A 187 3.18 -15.01 -19.28
C PRO A 187 3.28 -16.52 -19.54
N GLY A 188 2.53 -17.31 -18.77
CA GLY A 188 2.54 -18.78 -18.83
C GLY A 188 3.65 -19.46 -18.01
N THR A 189 4.44 -18.69 -17.22
CA THR A 189 5.47 -19.24 -16.33
C THR A 189 5.17 -18.97 -14.85
N GLU A 190 4.00 -18.48 -14.55
CA GLU A 190 3.56 -18.16 -13.21
C GLU A 190 3.47 -19.44 -12.36
N PRO A 191 4.02 -19.44 -11.13
CA PRO A 191 3.99 -20.63 -10.28
C PRO A 191 2.59 -20.93 -9.72
N SER A 192 1.69 -19.94 -9.73
CA SER A 192 0.30 -20.04 -9.29
C SER A 192 -0.52 -18.84 -9.81
N ASN A 193 -1.79 -18.74 -9.41
CA ASN A 193 -2.61 -17.57 -9.67
C ASN A 193 -2.68 -16.59 -8.48
N TYR A 194 -1.81 -16.72 -7.48
CA TYR A 194 -1.79 -15.85 -6.31
C TYR A 194 -0.79 -14.71 -6.48
N ALA A 195 -1.30 -13.53 -6.81
CA ALA A 195 -0.53 -12.28 -6.89
C ALA A 195 -0.34 -11.65 -5.51
N SER A 196 0.88 -11.22 -5.22
CA SER A 196 1.22 -10.50 -4.00
C SER A 196 1.12 -8.99 -4.21
N TYR A 197 0.52 -8.30 -3.26
CA TYR A 197 0.31 -6.85 -3.32
C TYR A 197 1.07 -6.09 -2.25
N GLY A 198 1.00 -4.79 -2.34
CA GLY A 198 1.71 -3.81 -1.55
C GLY A 198 1.37 -3.73 -0.06
N ARG A 199 1.03 -4.84 0.59
CA ARG A 199 0.88 -4.93 2.04
C ARG A 199 1.61 -6.16 2.56
N TYR A 200 2.55 -5.95 3.51
CA TYR A 200 3.42 -6.97 4.06
C TYR A 200 3.51 -6.83 5.58
N LEU A 201 3.72 -7.92 6.29
CA LEU A 201 4.22 -7.90 7.66
C LEU A 201 5.56 -8.63 7.67
N TYR A 202 6.62 -7.90 8.03
CA TYR A 202 7.96 -8.47 8.11
C TYR A 202 8.37 -8.77 9.54
N THR A 203 9.09 -9.88 9.71
CA THR A 203 9.88 -10.15 10.91
C THR A 203 11.25 -9.46 10.77
N PRO A 204 11.98 -9.17 11.88
CA PRO A 204 13.29 -8.53 11.83
C PRO A 204 14.33 -9.27 10.98
N GLU A 205 14.16 -10.58 10.80
CA GLU A 205 15.02 -11.42 9.94
C GLU A 205 15.13 -10.91 8.50
N ILE A 206 14.17 -10.08 8.06
CA ILE A 206 14.20 -9.48 6.71
C ILE A 206 15.44 -8.60 6.51
N PHE A 207 15.95 -7.92 7.54
CA PHE A 207 17.11 -7.04 7.42
C PHE A 207 18.39 -7.82 7.15
N ASP A 208 18.57 -8.99 7.78
CA ASP A 208 19.73 -9.86 7.50
C ASP A 208 19.65 -10.40 6.07
N ALA A 209 18.45 -10.79 5.61
CA ALA A 209 18.24 -11.24 4.26
C ALA A 209 18.48 -10.13 3.22
N LEU A 210 18.03 -8.89 3.49
CA LEU A 210 18.31 -7.73 2.65
C LEU A 210 19.80 -7.42 2.55
N ARG A 211 20.52 -7.43 3.67
CA ARG A 211 22.00 -7.23 3.69
C ARG A 211 22.74 -8.31 2.90
N ALA A 212 22.31 -9.56 3.02
CA ALA A 212 22.90 -10.66 2.26
C ALA A 212 22.68 -10.51 0.76
N THR A 213 21.51 -10.03 0.36
CA THR A 213 21.15 -9.77 -1.05
C THR A 213 21.91 -8.57 -1.60
N ASP A 214 22.00 -7.48 -0.86
CA ASP A 214 22.71 -6.25 -1.25
C ASP A 214 24.19 -6.52 -1.55
N ASN A 215 24.85 -7.38 -0.76
CA ASN A 215 26.24 -7.77 -0.93
C ASN A 215 26.50 -8.66 -2.17
N THR A 216 25.47 -9.28 -2.75
CA THR A 216 25.61 -10.19 -3.91
C THR A 216 25.35 -9.51 -5.25
N HIS A 217 24.74 -8.34 -5.26
CA HIS A 217 24.42 -7.60 -6.47
C HIS A 217 25.41 -6.45 -6.73
N GLU A 218 26.18 -6.58 -7.80
CA GLU A 218 26.61 -5.41 -8.56
C GLU A 218 25.33 -4.75 -9.09
N HIS A 219 24.98 -3.60 -8.56
CA HIS A 219 23.70 -2.89 -8.78
C HIS A 219 23.35 -2.65 -10.26
N GLN A 220 22.97 -3.69 -10.97
CA GLN A 220 22.37 -3.62 -12.29
C GLN A 220 20.84 -3.61 -12.14
N GLY A 221 20.28 -2.47 -11.66
CA GLY A 221 18.85 -2.31 -11.55
C GLY A 221 18.35 -1.84 -10.17
N GLU A 222 17.04 -1.91 -9.99
CA GLU A 222 16.35 -1.50 -8.77
C GLU A 222 16.46 -2.61 -7.71
N PHE A 223 16.99 -2.29 -6.53
CA PHE A 223 17.07 -3.23 -5.40
C PHE A 223 15.67 -3.49 -4.83
N THR A 224 15.17 -4.71 -5.02
CA THR A 224 13.84 -5.13 -4.54
C THR A 224 13.93 -6.02 -3.31
N GLN A 225 12.81 -6.20 -2.61
CA GLN A 225 12.74 -7.10 -1.45
C GLN A 225 12.52 -8.58 -1.84
N THR A 226 12.27 -8.90 -3.11
CA THR A 226 11.86 -10.24 -3.56
C THR A 226 12.88 -11.34 -3.20
N GLU A 227 14.17 -11.08 -3.40
CA GLU A 227 15.22 -12.05 -3.08
C GLU A 227 15.37 -12.27 -1.59
N ALA A 228 15.24 -11.20 -0.78
CA ALA A 228 15.25 -11.32 0.66
C ALA A 228 14.04 -12.14 1.18
N ILE A 229 12.86 -11.93 0.60
CA ILE A 229 11.67 -12.75 0.87
C ILE A 229 11.96 -14.21 0.52
N ASN A 230 12.59 -14.50 -0.64
CA ASN A 230 12.91 -15.85 -1.08
C ASN A 230 13.93 -16.54 -0.18
N GLN A 231 14.90 -15.82 0.37
CA GLN A 231 15.82 -16.37 1.39
C GLN A 231 15.06 -16.76 2.68
N LEU A 232 14.07 -16.00 3.12
CA LEU A 232 13.22 -16.37 4.26
C LEU A 232 12.30 -17.55 3.90
N ALA A 233 11.71 -17.54 2.71
CA ALA A 233 10.83 -18.61 2.22
C ALA A 233 11.54 -19.96 2.16
N SER A 234 12.81 -20.00 1.71
CA SER A 234 13.62 -21.23 1.68
C SER A 234 13.85 -21.86 3.06
N ARG A 235 13.69 -21.06 4.13
CA ARG A 235 13.79 -21.49 5.53
C ARG A 235 12.41 -21.78 6.16
N GLY A 236 11.32 -21.73 5.36
CA GLY A 236 9.95 -21.90 5.85
C GLY A 236 9.45 -20.73 6.72
N ARG A 237 10.04 -19.53 6.58
CA ARG A 237 9.77 -18.34 7.40
C ARG A 237 8.85 -17.33 6.71
N VAL A 238 8.16 -17.72 5.63
CA VAL A 238 7.21 -16.89 4.89
C VAL A 238 5.88 -17.59 4.77
N SER A 239 4.82 -16.87 5.08
CA SER A 239 3.44 -17.28 4.83
C SER A 239 2.71 -16.21 4.02
N ALA A 240 1.63 -16.57 3.36
CA ALA A 240 0.75 -15.65 2.65
C ALA A 240 -0.68 -15.77 3.18
N VAL A 241 -1.38 -14.64 3.29
CA VAL A 241 -2.79 -14.58 3.67
C VAL A 241 -3.62 -14.14 2.46
N LYS A 242 -4.72 -14.87 2.18
CA LYS A 242 -5.70 -14.45 1.19
C LYS A 242 -6.43 -13.22 1.70
N MET A 243 -6.31 -12.14 0.95
CA MET A 243 -6.92 -10.86 1.28
C MET A 243 -8.44 -10.96 1.32
N LYS A 244 -9.04 -10.39 2.38
CA LYS A 244 -10.49 -10.17 2.49
C LYS A 244 -10.77 -8.67 2.39
N GLY A 245 -11.56 -8.28 1.39
CA GLY A 245 -11.88 -6.88 1.14
C GLY A 245 -11.95 -6.57 -0.35
N ILE A 246 -12.05 -5.30 -0.65
CA ILE A 246 -12.10 -4.78 -2.02
C ILE A 246 -10.85 -3.94 -2.23
N ARG A 247 -10.06 -4.35 -3.22
CA ARG A 247 -8.86 -3.64 -3.63
C ARG A 247 -9.19 -2.55 -4.64
N TYR A 248 -8.54 -1.39 -4.45
CA TYR A 248 -8.52 -0.27 -5.36
C TYR A 248 -7.08 0.00 -5.76
N ASP A 249 -6.72 -0.36 -7.00
CA ASP A 249 -5.39 -0.09 -7.56
C ASP A 249 -5.35 1.36 -8.05
N VAL A 250 -4.60 2.19 -7.34
CA VAL A 250 -4.42 3.61 -7.67
C VAL A 250 -3.01 3.91 -8.16
N GLY A 251 -2.25 2.88 -8.57
CA GLY A 251 -0.86 2.98 -8.99
C GLY A 251 -0.63 3.49 -10.41
N GLU A 252 -1.68 3.54 -11.24
CA GLU A 252 -1.64 4.01 -12.62
C GLU A 252 -2.93 4.76 -13.01
N PRO A 253 -2.92 5.58 -14.08
CA PRO A 253 -4.06 6.45 -14.44
C PRO A 253 -5.37 5.72 -14.65
N LEU A 254 -5.38 4.59 -15.37
CA LEU A 254 -6.60 3.82 -15.63
C LEU A 254 -7.12 3.18 -14.34
N GLY A 255 -6.23 2.56 -13.56
CA GLY A 255 -6.58 1.96 -12.27
C GLY A 255 -7.16 3.01 -11.31
N TYR A 256 -6.55 4.19 -11.23
CA TYR A 256 -7.04 5.31 -10.43
C TYR A 256 -8.44 5.78 -10.87
N LEU A 257 -8.69 5.91 -12.19
CA LEU A 257 -10.00 6.29 -12.72
C LEU A 257 -11.07 5.24 -12.36
N LEU A 258 -10.77 3.97 -12.60
CA LEU A 258 -11.68 2.86 -12.28
C LEU A 258 -11.93 2.77 -10.76
N SER A 259 -10.90 2.89 -9.95
CA SER A 259 -11.01 2.92 -8.49
C SER A 259 -11.88 4.08 -8.00
N SER A 260 -11.72 5.27 -8.58
CA SER A 260 -12.54 6.45 -8.24
C SER A 260 -14.02 6.22 -8.57
N LEU A 261 -14.33 5.63 -9.75
CA LEU A 261 -15.69 5.28 -10.13
C LEU A 261 -16.29 4.20 -9.22
N GLN A 262 -15.57 3.12 -8.97
CA GLN A 262 -16.01 2.05 -8.09
C GLN A 262 -16.26 2.52 -6.66
N PHE A 263 -15.35 3.35 -6.13
CA PHE A 263 -15.48 3.93 -4.80
C PHE A 263 -16.69 4.88 -4.73
N GLY A 264 -16.88 5.74 -5.76
CA GLY A 264 -18.02 6.63 -5.87
C GLY A 264 -19.37 5.90 -5.93
N LEU A 265 -19.45 4.79 -6.68
CA LEU A 265 -20.64 3.94 -6.76
C LEU A 265 -21.02 3.26 -5.43
N ARG A 266 -20.11 3.19 -4.47
CA ARG A 266 -20.36 2.66 -3.12
C ARG A 266 -20.73 3.72 -2.11
N GLN A 267 -20.67 5.00 -2.48
CA GLN A 267 -21.10 6.11 -1.65
C GLN A 267 -22.57 6.43 -1.94
N ASP A 268 -23.45 6.25 -0.98
CA ASP A 268 -24.89 6.47 -1.15
C ASP A 268 -25.21 7.86 -1.73
N ARG A 269 -24.45 8.89 -1.30
CA ARG A 269 -24.61 10.30 -1.75
C ARG A 269 -24.34 10.50 -3.25
N PHE A 270 -23.62 9.58 -3.92
CA PHE A 270 -23.23 9.74 -5.33
C PHE A 270 -23.81 8.65 -6.25
N ARG A 271 -24.15 7.49 -5.69
CA ARG A 271 -24.46 6.27 -6.42
C ARG A 271 -25.48 6.46 -7.54
N GLU A 272 -26.66 6.98 -7.23
CA GLU A 272 -27.74 7.11 -8.21
C GLU A 272 -27.38 8.11 -9.32
N THR A 273 -26.78 9.24 -8.96
CA THR A 273 -26.34 10.24 -9.92
C THR A 273 -25.26 9.69 -10.85
N LEU A 274 -24.26 8.99 -10.29
CA LEU A 274 -23.19 8.37 -11.09
C LEU A 274 -23.75 7.34 -12.08
N ILE A 275 -24.64 6.44 -11.65
CA ILE A 275 -25.26 5.44 -12.53
C ILE A 275 -25.97 6.15 -13.69
N SER A 276 -26.83 7.15 -13.40
CA SER A 276 -27.58 7.90 -14.40
C SER A 276 -26.67 8.59 -15.42
N GLU A 277 -25.61 9.26 -14.95
CA GLU A 277 -24.68 9.97 -15.84
C GLU A 277 -23.83 9.01 -16.68
N MET A 278 -23.35 7.90 -16.09
CA MET A 278 -22.63 6.86 -16.83
C MET A 278 -23.49 6.25 -17.94
N GLU A 279 -24.79 5.95 -17.69
CA GLU A 279 -25.71 5.47 -18.73
C GLU A 279 -25.89 6.48 -19.87
N LYS A 280 -26.01 7.78 -19.55
CA LYS A 280 -26.10 8.84 -20.57
C LYS A 280 -24.84 8.89 -21.43
N MET A 281 -23.67 8.88 -20.82
CA MET A 281 -22.38 8.87 -21.54
C MET A 281 -22.27 7.66 -22.46
N LEU A 282 -22.57 6.45 -21.98
CA LEU A 282 -22.52 5.23 -22.78
C LEU A 282 -23.51 5.24 -23.98
N ARG A 283 -24.69 5.85 -23.83
CA ARG A 283 -25.61 6.05 -24.94
C ARG A 283 -25.07 7.00 -26.02
N GLN A 284 -24.41 8.08 -25.58
CA GLN A 284 -23.80 9.05 -26.51
C GLN A 284 -22.62 8.46 -27.29
N GLU A 285 -21.78 7.63 -26.67
CA GLU A 285 -20.65 6.97 -27.34
C GLU A 285 -21.09 5.88 -28.33
N LYS A 286 -22.22 5.19 -28.10
CA LYS A 286 -22.80 4.21 -29.04
C LYS A 286 -23.42 4.84 -30.30
N VAL A 287 -23.64 6.14 -30.31
CA VAL A 287 -24.20 6.90 -31.45
C VAL A 287 -23.10 7.49 -32.36
N ARG A 288 -21.84 7.49 -31.86
CA ARG A 288 -20.65 7.82 -32.65
C ARG A 288 -20.06 6.60 -33.34
#